data_e7b4b4adeb63a2a832dd2fd4acf5d5fd
#
_entry.id   e7b4b4adeb63a2a832dd2fd4acf5d5fd
#
_cell.length_a   1.000
_cell.length_b   1.000
_cell.length_c   1.000
_cell.angle_alpha   90.00
_cell.angle_beta   90.00
_cell.angle_gamma   90.00
#
_symmetry.space_group_name_H-M   'P 1'
#
loop_
_entity.id
_entity.type
_entity.pdbx_description
1 polymer ?
#
loop_
_entity_poly.entity_id
_entity_poly.type
_entity_poly.pdbx_seq_one_letter_code
_entity_poly.pdbx_strand_id
1 'polypeptide(L)' 'MEMPKMTERDRLADLEARQRKMNDELESARRSLRGKYAAMIAEVPVEKLTERDFRELLTQAIRVGGSVALSALKGLPAAT' A
#
# COMPACT_ATOMS: atom_id res chain seq x y z
N MET A 1 -13.36 43.18 19.19
CA MET A 1 -14.33 42.05 19.15
C MET A 1 -13.59 40.75 19.45
N GLU A 2 -13.96 40.15 20.57
CA GLU A 2 -13.30 38.88 20.93
C GLU A 2 -13.82 37.75 20.07
N MET A 3 -12.88 36.94 19.52
CA MET A 3 -13.28 35.74 18.83
C MET A 3 -13.76 34.72 19.86
N PRO A 4 -14.89 34.07 19.61
CA PRO A 4 -15.35 33.03 20.53
C PRO A 4 -14.31 31.91 20.61
N LYS A 5 -14.04 31.46 21.82
CA LYS A 5 -13.16 30.31 22.01
C LYS A 5 -13.83 29.08 21.44
N MET A 6 -13.02 28.28 20.71
CA MET A 6 -13.46 27.01 20.21
C MET A 6 -13.83 26.11 21.39
N THR A 7 -15.03 25.54 21.38
CA THR A 7 -15.43 24.57 22.40
C THR A 7 -14.69 23.26 22.20
N GLU A 8 -14.68 22.40 23.20
CA GLU A 8 -14.08 21.06 23.08
C GLU A 8 -14.74 20.26 21.96
N ARG A 9 -16.07 20.41 21.82
CA ARG A 9 -16.84 19.78 20.75
C ARG A 9 -16.38 20.28 19.37
N ASP A 10 -16.19 21.58 19.22
CA ASP A 10 -15.71 22.18 17.97
C ASP A 10 -14.31 21.72 17.64
N ARG A 11 -13.45 21.62 18.65
CA ARG A 11 -12.10 21.14 18.49
C ARG A 11 -12.07 19.68 18.04
N LEU A 12 -12.93 18.85 18.66
CA LEU A 12 -13.06 17.44 18.26
C LEU A 12 -13.50 17.32 16.82
N ALA A 13 -14.51 18.09 16.43
CA ALA A 13 -15.03 18.08 15.05
C ALA A 13 -13.94 18.51 14.06
N ASP A 14 -13.15 19.51 14.40
CA ASP A 14 -12.03 19.96 13.56
C ASP A 14 -10.96 18.88 13.40
N LEU A 15 -10.59 18.20 14.50
CA LEU A 15 -9.62 17.13 14.47
C LEU A 15 -10.11 15.92 13.65
N GLU A 16 -11.38 15.58 13.79
CA GLU A 16 -11.98 14.50 13.01
C GLU A 16 -12.01 14.84 11.52
N ALA A 17 -12.29 16.09 11.17
CA ALA A 17 -12.27 16.54 9.78
C ALA A 17 -10.86 16.45 9.19
N ARG A 18 -9.84 16.83 9.96
CA ARG A 18 -8.44 16.74 9.56
C ARG A 18 -8.00 15.29 9.40
N GLN A 19 -8.43 14.43 10.30
CA GLN A 19 -8.13 13.00 10.23
C GLN A 19 -8.74 12.37 8.99
N ARG A 20 -10.00 12.69 8.68
CA ARG A 20 -10.66 12.23 7.46
C ARG A 20 -9.90 12.66 6.21
N LYS A 21 -9.49 13.92 6.16
CA LYS A 21 -8.71 14.44 5.04
C LYS A 21 -7.39 13.70 4.89
N MET A 22 -6.68 13.45 6.00
CA MET A 22 -5.45 12.69 5.98
C MET A 22 -5.66 11.26 5.51
N ASN A 23 -6.73 10.61 5.95
CA ASN A 23 -7.06 9.27 5.53
C ASN A 23 -7.36 9.21 4.03
N ASP A 24 -8.06 10.21 3.50
CA ASP A 24 -8.35 10.31 2.07
C ASP A 24 -7.07 10.52 1.25
N GLU A 25 -6.17 11.38 1.72
CA GLU A 25 -4.88 11.61 1.08
C GLU A 25 -4.01 10.35 1.09
N LEU A 26 -4.02 9.63 2.21
CA LEU A 26 -3.29 8.39 2.36
C LEU A 26 -3.82 7.32 1.40
N GLU A 27 -5.13 7.16 1.32
CA GLU A 27 -5.75 6.19 0.41
C GLU A 27 -5.50 6.55 -1.05
N SER A 28 -5.55 7.84 -1.38
CA SER A 28 -5.24 8.32 -2.72
C SER A 28 -3.79 8.00 -3.11
N ALA A 29 -2.85 8.23 -2.19
CA ALA A 29 -1.43 7.92 -2.41
C ALA A 29 -1.21 6.43 -2.61
N ARG A 30 -1.86 5.59 -1.79
CA ARG A 30 -1.79 4.13 -1.93
C ARG A 30 -2.32 3.66 -3.29
N ARG A 31 -3.45 4.21 -3.69
CA ARG A 31 -4.09 3.86 -4.98
C ARG A 31 -3.20 4.23 -6.16
N SER A 32 -2.61 5.42 -6.10
CA SER A 32 -1.69 5.90 -7.14
C SER A 32 -0.48 4.99 -7.26
N LEU A 33 0.13 4.61 -6.12
CA LEU A 33 1.30 3.75 -6.10
C LEU A 33 0.96 2.34 -6.61
N ARG A 34 -0.17 1.78 -6.18
CA ARG A 34 -0.64 0.47 -6.65
C ARG A 34 -0.89 0.48 -8.17
N GLY A 35 -1.35 1.61 -8.71
CA GLY A 35 -1.51 1.78 -10.15
C GLY A 35 -0.20 1.66 -10.91
N LYS A 36 0.89 2.20 -10.36
CA LYS A 36 2.22 2.08 -10.94
C LYS A 36 2.69 0.63 -10.94
N TYR A 37 2.48 -0.08 -9.83
CA TYR A 37 2.84 -1.50 -9.74
C TYR A 37 2.01 -2.36 -10.70
N ALA A 38 0.73 -2.06 -10.84
CA ALA A 38 -0.12 -2.76 -11.80
C ALA A 38 0.40 -2.61 -13.23
N ALA A 39 0.89 -1.43 -13.59
CA ALA A 39 1.49 -1.19 -14.90
C ALA A 39 2.77 -2.01 -15.09
N MET A 40 3.59 -2.16 -14.05
CA MET A 40 4.79 -2.99 -14.10
C MET A 40 4.45 -4.47 -14.28
N ILE A 41 3.40 -4.94 -13.60
CA ILE A 41 2.94 -6.33 -13.70
C ILE A 41 2.54 -6.67 -15.13
N ALA A 42 1.95 -5.71 -15.85
CA ALA A 42 1.54 -5.92 -17.24
C ALA A 42 2.71 -6.22 -18.19
N GLU A 43 3.94 -5.87 -17.79
CA GLU A 43 5.14 -6.11 -18.59
C GLU A 43 5.79 -7.47 -18.28
N VAL A 44 5.30 -8.17 -17.27
CA VAL A 44 5.89 -9.44 -16.80
C VAL A 44 4.90 -10.57 -17.05
N PRO A 45 5.35 -11.74 -17.53
CA PRO A 45 4.44 -12.87 -17.84
C PRO A 45 3.97 -13.56 -16.56
N VAL A 46 3.22 -12.84 -15.73
CA VAL A 46 2.71 -13.32 -14.44
C VAL A 46 1.72 -14.47 -14.59
N GLU A 47 1.15 -14.65 -15.78
CA GLU A 47 0.24 -15.75 -16.10
C GLU A 47 0.92 -17.12 -16.01
N LYS A 48 2.24 -17.17 -15.93
CA LYS A 48 2.98 -18.40 -15.65
C LYS A 48 2.82 -18.88 -14.22
N LEU A 49 2.36 -17.97 -13.33
CA LEU A 49 2.03 -18.32 -11.96
C LEU A 49 0.52 -18.47 -11.85
N THR A 50 0.07 -19.38 -10.99
CA THR A 50 -1.35 -19.43 -10.65
C THR A 50 -1.72 -18.18 -9.84
N GLU A 51 -2.99 -17.80 -9.87
CA GLU A 51 -3.48 -16.66 -9.06
C GLU A 51 -3.15 -16.87 -7.58
N ARG A 52 -3.31 -18.08 -7.10
CA ARG A 52 -3.01 -18.45 -5.72
C ARG A 52 -1.53 -18.24 -5.40
N ASP A 53 -0.63 -18.76 -6.23
CA ASP A 53 0.80 -18.63 -6.02
C ASP A 53 1.26 -17.18 -6.11
N PHE A 54 0.73 -16.45 -7.09
CA PHE A 54 1.03 -15.03 -7.24
C PHE A 54 0.66 -14.24 -5.99
N ARG A 55 -0.56 -14.44 -5.49
CA ARG A 55 -1.04 -13.76 -4.28
C ARG A 55 -0.19 -14.14 -3.07
N GLU A 56 0.09 -15.41 -2.89
CA GLU A 56 0.86 -15.90 -1.76
C GLU A 56 2.31 -15.39 -1.79
N LEU A 57 2.93 -15.37 -2.96
CA LEU A 57 4.29 -14.82 -3.12
C LEU A 57 4.35 -13.35 -2.70
N LEU A 58 3.38 -12.55 -3.14
CA LEU A 58 3.32 -11.14 -2.75
C LEU A 58 3.12 -10.99 -1.24
N THR A 59 2.22 -11.77 -0.67
CA THR A 59 1.93 -11.74 0.77
C THR A 59 3.19 -12.08 1.58
N GLN A 60 3.90 -13.14 1.20
CA GLN A 60 5.11 -13.55 1.90
C GLN A 60 6.26 -12.56 1.69
N ALA A 61 6.39 -12.02 0.48
CA ALA A 61 7.41 -11.00 0.19
C ALA A 61 7.21 -9.75 1.04
N ILE A 62 5.97 -9.32 1.21
CA ILE A 62 5.64 -8.17 2.08
C ILE A 62 5.96 -8.49 3.53
N ARG A 63 5.65 -9.72 3.97
CA ARG A 63 5.89 -10.16 5.35
C ARG A 63 7.37 -10.14 5.73
N VAL A 64 8.23 -10.66 4.85
CA VAL A 64 9.68 -10.76 5.14
C VAL A 64 10.48 -9.55 4.67
N GLY A 65 9.91 -8.73 3.81
CA GLY A 65 10.59 -7.60 3.17
C GLY A 65 11.06 -7.96 1.77
N GLY A 66 10.93 -7.01 0.84
CA GLY A 66 11.22 -7.24 -0.57
C GLY A 66 12.65 -7.67 -0.86
N SER A 67 13.65 -7.04 -0.22
CA SER A 67 15.04 -7.38 -0.46
C SER A 67 15.42 -8.76 0.05
N VAL A 68 14.87 -9.17 1.20
CA VAL A 68 15.08 -10.51 1.76
C VAL A 68 14.46 -11.57 0.86
N ALA A 69 13.21 -11.37 0.44
CA ALA A 69 12.51 -12.27 -0.45
C ALA A 69 13.27 -12.43 -1.78
N LEU A 70 13.71 -11.31 -2.33
CA LEU A 70 14.43 -11.29 -3.60
C LEU A 70 15.76 -12.05 -3.51
N SER A 71 16.53 -11.85 -2.43
CA SER A 71 17.77 -12.56 -2.20
C SER A 71 17.55 -14.08 -2.12
N ALA A 72 16.51 -14.48 -1.37
CA ALA A 72 16.18 -15.90 -1.23
C ALA A 72 15.82 -16.53 -2.58
N LEU A 73 15.01 -15.84 -3.38
CA LEU A 73 14.58 -16.36 -4.69
C LEU A 73 15.73 -16.38 -5.68
N LYS A 74 16.61 -15.40 -5.67
CA LYS A 74 17.78 -15.38 -6.56
C LYS A 74 18.78 -16.50 -6.25
N GLY A 75 18.79 -17.00 -5.03
CA GLY A 75 19.63 -18.12 -4.63
C GLY A 75 19.14 -19.48 -5.12
N LEU A 76 17.95 -19.56 -5.69
CA LEU A 76 17.34 -20.78 -6.17
C LEU A 76 17.54 -20.94 -7.69
N PRO A 77 17.66 -22.17 -8.19
CA PRO A 77 17.75 -22.38 -9.63
C PRO A 77 16.43 -22.07 -10.31
N ALA A 78 16.50 -21.62 -11.57
CA ALA A 78 15.31 -21.36 -12.36
C ALA A 78 14.54 -22.65 -12.62
N ALA A 79 13.23 -22.58 -12.70
CA ALA A 79 12.39 -23.69 -13.14
C ALA A 79 12.66 -23.95 -14.64
N THR A 80 12.81 -25.17 -14.98
CA THR A 80 13.04 -25.57 -16.38
C THR A 80 11.73 -25.75 -17.12
#